data_0d4b0ca088b9edf52db14b2014a550e7
#
_entry.id   0d4b0ca088b9edf52db14b2014a550e7
#
_cell.length_a   1.000
_cell.length_b   1.000
_cell.length_c   1.000
_cell.angle_alpha   90.00
_cell.angle_beta   90.00
_cell.angle_gamma   90.00
#
_symmetry.space_group_name_H-M   'P 1'
#
loop_
_entity.id
_entity.type
_entity.pdbx_description
1 polymer ?
#
loop_
_entity_poly.entity_id
_entity_poly.type
_entity_poly.pdbx_seq_one_letter_code
_entity_poly.pdbx_strand_id
1 'polypeptide(L)'
;QEHFLNRTKTKKLFRDVFALGRGKKWNFMHSGMFLDFLAGNQDYECTPWGMPARNIFGWQKPCYLLGEGYAKTFKELMETTDWETYGTGKYEKCANCMAHCGYEPTAANAALTNPLKAMWVALRGVRTTGPMAPEINLDKQRPAQYIFSAEVQKRLSEIHRDEAVAAKQKASTAA
;
A
#
# COMPACT_ATOMS: atom_id res chain seq x y z
N GLN A 1 13.84 -0.32 -1.67
CA GLN A 1 13.49 -1.77 -1.60
C GLN A 1 14.45 -2.58 -0.72
N GLU A 2 15.63 -2.09 -0.45
CA GLU A 2 16.64 -2.79 0.39
C GLU A 2 16.15 -3.12 1.80
N HIS A 3 15.12 -2.42 2.28
CA HIS A 3 14.56 -2.59 3.62
C HIS A 3 13.32 -3.50 3.68
N PHE A 4 12.82 -3.99 2.55
CA PHE A 4 11.68 -4.89 2.52
C PHE A 4 12.14 -6.35 2.53
N LEU A 5 11.54 -7.15 3.40
CA LEU A 5 11.63 -8.61 3.27
C LEU A 5 10.96 -9.03 1.96
N ASN A 6 11.49 -10.06 1.32
CA ASN A 6 10.75 -10.66 0.19
C ASN A 6 9.43 -11.28 0.70
N ARG A 7 8.46 -11.43 -0.21
CA ARG A 7 7.11 -11.90 0.13
C ARG A 7 7.10 -13.24 0.88
N THR A 8 7.92 -14.20 0.44
CA THR A 8 8.00 -15.52 1.07
C THR A 8 8.48 -15.42 2.53
N LYS A 9 9.52 -14.62 2.79
CA LYS A 9 10.01 -14.39 4.16
C LYS A 9 8.97 -13.65 5.01
N THR A 10 8.27 -12.66 4.43
CA THR A 10 7.19 -11.93 5.10
C THR A 10 6.05 -12.87 5.51
N LYS A 11 5.58 -13.72 4.59
CA LYS A 11 4.53 -14.71 4.88
C LYS A 11 4.94 -15.67 5.99
N LYS A 12 6.19 -16.15 5.96
CA LYS A 12 6.73 -17.03 7.00
C LYS A 12 6.78 -16.32 8.35
N LEU A 13 7.31 -15.09 8.40
CA LEU A 13 7.36 -14.29 9.61
C LEU A 13 5.98 -14.11 10.24
N PHE A 14 4.97 -13.77 9.43
CA PHE A 14 3.60 -13.62 9.94
C PHE A 14 3.01 -14.94 10.44
N ARG A 15 3.31 -16.08 9.81
CA ARG A 15 2.92 -17.39 10.34
C ARG A 15 3.52 -17.64 11.72
N ASP A 16 4.81 -17.34 11.91
CA ASP A 16 5.48 -17.52 13.18
C ASP A 16 4.87 -16.60 14.26
N VAL A 17 4.61 -15.33 13.93
CA VAL A 17 3.92 -14.37 14.82
C VAL A 17 2.53 -14.88 15.21
N PHE A 18 1.72 -15.30 14.25
CA PHE A 18 0.36 -15.79 14.55
C PHE A 18 0.37 -17.12 15.31
N ALA A 19 1.36 -17.98 15.08
CA ALA A 19 1.53 -19.20 15.85
C ALA A 19 1.85 -18.91 17.33
N LEU A 20 2.74 -17.93 17.59
CA LEU A 20 3.06 -17.45 18.95
C LEU A 20 1.86 -16.79 19.63
N GLY A 21 0.98 -16.14 18.87
CA GLY A 21 -0.25 -15.51 19.33
C GLY A 21 -1.40 -16.46 19.60
N ARG A 22 -1.27 -17.73 19.23
CA ARG A 22 -2.37 -18.72 19.39
C ARG A 22 -2.76 -18.86 20.88
N GLY A 23 -4.05 -18.69 21.16
CA GLY A 23 -4.58 -18.69 22.53
C GLY A 23 -4.37 -17.40 23.31
N LYS A 24 -3.69 -16.39 22.75
CA LYS A 24 -3.55 -15.06 23.35
C LYS A 24 -4.65 -14.15 22.84
N LYS A 25 -5.10 -13.21 23.67
CA LYS A 25 -6.08 -12.17 23.28
C LYS A 25 -5.37 -11.00 22.60
N TRP A 26 -4.83 -11.22 21.41
CA TRP A 26 -4.30 -10.14 20.60
C TRP A 26 -5.41 -9.48 19.79
N ASN A 27 -5.48 -8.17 19.84
CA ASN A 27 -6.41 -7.38 19.04
C ASN A 27 -5.66 -6.84 17.82
N PHE A 28 -6.08 -7.27 16.64
CA PHE A 28 -5.61 -6.71 15.37
C PHE A 28 -6.65 -5.74 14.82
N MET A 29 -6.20 -4.62 14.28
CA MET A 29 -7.07 -3.64 13.62
C MET A 29 -7.52 -4.10 12.22
N HIS A 30 -6.73 -4.96 11.58
CA HIS A 30 -6.97 -5.45 10.23
C HIS A 30 -7.97 -6.61 10.19
N SER A 31 -8.64 -6.75 9.03
CA SER A 31 -9.57 -7.85 8.80
C SER A 31 -8.88 -9.24 8.89
N GLY A 32 -9.63 -10.26 9.32
CA GLY A 32 -9.13 -11.63 9.35
C GLY A 32 -8.66 -12.12 7.97
N MET A 33 -9.32 -11.66 6.89
CA MET A 33 -8.94 -11.98 5.51
C MET A 33 -7.59 -11.38 5.14
N PHE A 34 -7.28 -10.16 5.58
CA PHE A 34 -5.97 -9.55 5.36
C PHE A 34 -4.88 -10.21 6.19
N LEU A 35 -5.15 -10.55 7.45
CA LEU A 35 -4.20 -11.29 8.28
C LEU A 35 -3.91 -12.68 7.68
N ASP A 36 -4.91 -13.35 7.13
CA ASP A 36 -4.76 -14.65 6.44
C ASP A 36 -3.94 -14.49 5.14
N PHE A 37 -4.06 -13.35 4.43
CA PHE A 37 -3.17 -12.97 3.31
C PHE A 37 -1.72 -12.77 3.76
N LEU A 38 -1.48 -12.07 4.87
CA LEU A 38 -0.12 -11.88 5.40
C LEU A 38 0.55 -13.21 5.74
N ALA A 39 -0.22 -14.20 6.22
CA ALA A 39 0.25 -15.57 6.44
C ALA A 39 0.38 -16.39 5.14
N GLY A 40 0.14 -15.80 3.98
CA GLY A 40 0.29 -16.46 2.68
C GLY A 40 -0.81 -17.45 2.34
N ASN A 41 -1.98 -17.37 2.97
CA ASN A 41 -3.11 -18.29 2.70
C ASN A 41 -4.06 -17.77 1.62
N GLN A 42 -3.94 -16.51 1.24
CA GLN A 42 -4.73 -15.84 0.21
C GLN A 42 -3.80 -15.31 -0.87
N ASP A 43 -4.31 -15.23 -2.08
CA ASP A 43 -3.69 -14.54 -3.19
C ASP A 43 -4.55 -13.32 -3.55
N TYR A 44 -3.98 -12.12 -3.41
CA TYR A 44 -4.67 -10.86 -3.64
C TYR A 44 -3.86 -9.97 -4.57
N GLU A 45 -4.55 -9.28 -5.46
CA GLU A 45 -3.99 -8.18 -6.22
C GLU A 45 -3.96 -6.90 -5.39
N CYS A 46 -2.96 -6.07 -5.66
CA CYS A 46 -2.85 -4.76 -5.04
C CYS A 46 -3.86 -3.78 -5.67
N THR A 47 -4.66 -3.11 -4.83
CA THR A 47 -5.62 -2.08 -5.24
C THR A 47 -5.29 -0.74 -4.56
N PRO A 48 -4.20 -0.04 -4.98
CA PRO A 48 -3.69 1.12 -4.27
C PRO A 48 -4.68 2.30 -4.24
N TRP A 49 -5.60 2.38 -5.20
CA TRP A 49 -6.68 3.38 -5.22
C TRP A 49 -7.70 3.22 -4.09
N GLY A 50 -7.74 2.07 -3.42
CA GLY A 50 -8.63 1.81 -2.29
C GLY A 50 -8.24 2.55 -1.01
N MET A 51 -6.97 2.97 -0.89
CA MET A 51 -6.45 3.76 0.25
C MET A 51 -5.54 4.89 -0.25
N PRO A 52 -6.10 5.90 -0.93
CA PRO A 52 -5.34 7.02 -1.44
C PRO A 52 -4.74 7.84 -0.29
N ALA A 53 -3.49 8.24 -0.42
CA ALA A 53 -2.79 8.99 0.60
C ALA A 53 -2.48 10.43 0.13
N ARG A 54 -2.60 11.39 1.06
CA ARG A 54 -2.26 12.79 0.83
C ARG A 54 -1.28 13.28 1.89
N ASN A 55 -0.28 14.04 1.44
CA ASN A 55 0.66 14.74 2.33
C ASN A 55 0.73 16.24 1.97
N ILE A 56 1.73 16.96 2.48
CA ILE A 56 1.92 18.38 2.21
C ILE A 56 2.16 18.71 0.73
N PHE A 57 2.65 17.74 -0.06
CA PHE A 57 2.92 17.92 -1.49
C PHE A 57 1.68 17.64 -2.37
N GLY A 58 0.66 17.00 -1.83
CA GLY A 58 -0.54 16.63 -2.56
C GLY A 58 -0.92 15.15 -2.40
N TRP A 59 -1.77 14.66 -3.30
CA TRP A 59 -2.15 13.25 -3.39
C TRP A 59 -1.03 12.43 -4.00
N GLN A 60 -0.56 11.43 -3.28
CA GLN A 60 0.59 10.60 -3.69
C GLN A 60 0.21 9.58 -4.77
N LYS A 61 1.04 9.48 -5.81
CA LYS A 61 0.90 8.51 -6.91
C LYS A 61 1.93 7.39 -6.76
N PRO A 62 1.55 6.15 -7.02
CA PRO A 62 0.22 5.55 -6.98
C PRO A 62 -0.22 5.26 -5.54
N CYS A 63 0.73 5.24 -4.60
CA CYS A 63 0.54 4.98 -3.17
C CYS A 63 1.63 5.69 -2.35
N TYR A 64 1.46 5.72 -1.03
CA TYR A 64 2.40 6.42 -0.15
C TYR A 64 3.81 5.78 -0.09
N LEU A 65 3.94 4.50 -0.45
CA LEU A 65 5.24 3.80 -0.44
C LEU A 65 6.09 4.11 -1.67
N LEU A 66 5.47 4.27 -2.83
CA LEU A 66 6.20 4.52 -4.07
C LEU A 66 6.49 6.01 -4.28
N GLY A 67 5.50 6.87 -4.04
CA GLY A 67 5.66 8.32 -4.16
C GLY A 67 6.20 8.76 -5.53
N GLU A 68 5.68 8.24 -6.62
CA GLU A 68 6.16 8.51 -7.98
C GLU A 68 5.57 9.79 -8.59
N GLY A 69 5.01 10.63 -7.78
CA GLY A 69 4.47 11.94 -8.15
C GLY A 69 3.32 12.34 -7.24
N TYR A 70 2.77 13.52 -7.52
CA TYR A 70 1.69 14.09 -6.74
C TYR A 70 0.62 14.69 -7.65
N ALA A 71 -0.63 14.50 -7.27
CA ALA A 71 -1.76 15.19 -7.87
C ALA A 71 -2.27 16.29 -6.93
N LYS A 72 -2.75 17.40 -7.50
CA LYS A 72 -3.29 18.52 -6.71
C LYS A 72 -4.66 18.19 -6.13
N THR A 73 -5.48 17.48 -6.89
CA THR A 73 -6.84 17.09 -6.52
C THR A 73 -7.00 15.57 -6.54
N PHE A 74 -7.97 15.06 -5.78
CA PHE A 74 -8.33 13.64 -5.82
C PHE A 74 -8.78 13.18 -7.21
N LYS A 75 -9.54 14.05 -7.91
CA LYS A 75 -9.96 13.78 -9.30
C LYS A 75 -8.74 13.57 -10.21
N GLU A 76 -7.77 14.48 -10.16
CA GLU A 76 -6.53 14.36 -10.92
C GLU A 76 -5.78 13.06 -10.58
N LEU A 77 -5.70 12.69 -9.28
CA LEU A 77 -5.09 11.43 -8.86
C LEU A 77 -5.75 10.25 -9.56
N MET A 78 -7.08 10.18 -9.55
CA MET A 78 -7.83 9.06 -10.12
C MET A 78 -7.74 8.98 -11.64
N GLU A 79 -7.77 10.13 -12.31
CA GLU A 79 -7.80 10.21 -13.79
C GLU A 79 -6.42 10.10 -14.43
N THR A 80 -5.35 10.52 -13.73
CA THR A 80 -4.00 10.60 -14.33
C THR A 80 -3.04 9.51 -13.84
N THR A 81 -3.48 8.62 -12.96
CA THR A 81 -2.68 7.49 -12.51
C THR A 81 -3.07 6.24 -13.28
N ASP A 82 -2.11 5.64 -13.96
CA ASP A 82 -2.32 4.35 -14.65
C ASP A 82 -2.25 3.20 -13.63
N TRP A 83 -3.36 2.99 -12.94
CA TRP A 83 -3.50 2.05 -11.83
C TRP A 83 -3.14 0.61 -12.20
N GLU A 84 -3.46 0.19 -13.43
CA GLU A 84 -3.27 -1.18 -13.90
C GLU A 84 -1.80 -1.58 -14.04
N THR A 85 -0.89 -0.61 -14.09
CA THR A 85 0.55 -0.84 -14.21
C THR A 85 1.25 -1.08 -12.87
N TYR A 86 0.52 -0.96 -11.74
CA TYR A 86 1.07 -1.11 -10.40
C TYR A 86 0.59 -2.40 -9.72
N GLY A 87 1.43 -2.90 -8.82
CA GLY A 87 1.18 -4.11 -8.05
C GLY A 87 2.28 -5.16 -8.25
N THR A 88 2.26 -6.19 -7.40
CA THR A 88 3.18 -7.33 -7.50
C THR A 88 2.96 -8.06 -8.82
N GLY A 89 4.04 -8.38 -9.51
CA GLY A 89 4.01 -9.00 -10.84
C GLY A 89 3.83 -8.01 -11.99
N LYS A 90 3.45 -6.75 -11.71
CA LYS A 90 3.25 -5.70 -12.72
C LYS A 90 4.40 -4.68 -12.71
N TYR A 91 4.93 -4.35 -11.54
CA TYR A 91 5.95 -3.33 -11.36
C TYR A 91 7.06 -3.77 -10.41
N GLU A 92 8.31 -3.62 -10.82
CA GLU A 92 9.48 -4.09 -10.07
C GLU A 92 9.53 -3.56 -8.63
N LYS A 93 9.22 -2.28 -8.40
CA LYS A 93 9.18 -1.71 -7.04
C LYS A 93 8.08 -2.32 -6.16
N CYS A 94 7.09 -2.98 -6.74
CA CYS A 94 6.01 -3.66 -6.03
C CYS A 94 6.30 -5.13 -5.73
N ALA A 95 7.39 -5.71 -6.26
CA ALA A 95 7.69 -7.13 -6.23
C ALA A 95 7.56 -7.78 -4.83
N ASN A 96 8.06 -7.09 -3.81
CA ASN A 96 8.08 -7.60 -2.43
C ASN A 96 7.03 -6.95 -1.53
N CYS A 97 6.16 -6.10 -2.08
CA CYS A 97 5.18 -5.37 -1.29
C CYS A 97 4.04 -6.29 -0.81
N MET A 98 3.72 -6.20 0.47
CA MET A 98 2.54 -6.78 1.12
C MET A 98 1.83 -5.75 2.01
N ALA A 99 1.96 -4.46 1.69
CA ALA A 99 1.47 -3.39 2.53
C ALA A 99 -0.06 -3.30 2.52
N HIS A 100 -0.62 -2.93 3.68
CA HIS A 100 -2.05 -2.83 3.88
C HIS A 100 -2.75 -1.87 2.90
N CYS A 101 -2.08 -0.77 2.51
CA CYS A 101 -2.66 0.24 1.62
C CYS A 101 -3.18 -0.30 0.27
N GLY A 102 -2.63 -1.40 -0.22
CA GLY A 102 -3.06 -2.01 -1.47
C GLY A 102 -3.82 -3.32 -1.28
N TYR A 103 -3.57 -4.03 -0.19
CA TYR A 103 -4.12 -5.38 0.00
C TYR A 103 -5.27 -5.46 1.00
N GLU A 104 -5.37 -4.52 1.96
CA GLU A 104 -6.53 -4.44 2.86
C GLU A 104 -7.85 -4.12 2.12
N PRO A 105 -7.89 -3.15 1.16
CA PRO A 105 -9.09 -2.92 0.36
C PRO A 105 -9.50 -4.14 -0.44
N THR A 106 -8.55 -4.88 -1.03
CA THR A 106 -8.84 -6.14 -1.71
C THR A 106 -9.39 -7.20 -0.76
N ALA A 107 -8.79 -7.34 0.43
CA ALA A 107 -9.26 -8.27 1.45
C ALA A 107 -10.67 -7.92 1.96
N ALA A 108 -10.97 -6.63 2.12
CA ALA A 108 -12.31 -6.16 2.49
C ALA A 108 -13.34 -6.48 1.40
N ASN A 109 -13.00 -6.20 0.13
CA ASN A 109 -13.85 -6.57 -0.99
C ASN A 109 -14.06 -8.08 -1.08
N ALA A 110 -13.01 -8.88 -0.88
CA ALA A 110 -13.12 -10.34 -0.85
C ALA A 110 -14.02 -10.84 0.28
N ALA A 111 -14.03 -10.17 1.43
CA ALA A 111 -14.94 -10.49 2.54
C ALA A 111 -16.40 -10.19 2.21
N LEU A 112 -16.66 -9.09 1.51
CA LEU A 112 -18.01 -8.72 1.08
C LEU A 112 -18.54 -9.62 -0.03
N THR A 113 -17.69 -9.98 -1.00
CA THR A 113 -18.08 -10.85 -2.13
C THR A 113 -18.17 -12.33 -1.75
N ASN A 114 -17.45 -12.75 -0.70
CA ASN A 114 -17.42 -14.13 -0.22
C ASN A 114 -17.62 -14.20 1.31
N PRO A 115 -18.81 -13.83 1.82
CA PRO A 115 -19.06 -13.73 3.27
C PRO A 115 -18.90 -15.06 4.01
N LEU A 116 -19.24 -16.18 3.40
CA LEU A 116 -19.03 -17.51 4.01
C LEU A 116 -17.56 -17.83 4.21
N LYS A 117 -16.70 -17.46 3.24
CA LYS A 117 -15.25 -17.60 3.38
C LYS A 117 -14.70 -16.69 4.47
N ALA A 118 -15.16 -15.45 4.53
CA ALA A 118 -14.76 -14.50 5.57
C ALA A 118 -15.16 -15.00 6.97
N MET A 119 -16.38 -15.49 7.12
CA MET A 119 -16.86 -16.10 8.36
C MET A 119 -16.04 -17.35 8.74
N TRP A 120 -15.74 -18.21 7.78
CA TRP A 120 -14.89 -19.38 8.02
C TRP A 120 -13.49 -18.99 8.50
N VAL A 121 -12.86 -18.00 7.86
CA VAL A 121 -11.55 -17.49 8.31
C VAL A 121 -11.63 -16.89 9.71
N ALA A 122 -12.69 -16.15 10.02
CA ALA A 122 -12.90 -15.58 11.35
C ALA A 122 -13.05 -16.65 12.43
N LEU A 123 -13.77 -17.74 12.14
CA LEU A 123 -14.00 -18.84 13.09
C LEU A 123 -12.76 -19.73 13.31
N ARG A 124 -12.07 -20.12 12.22
CA ARG A 124 -10.87 -20.98 12.34
C ARG A 124 -9.62 -20.22 12.77
N GLY A 125 -9.61 -18.91 12.65
CA GLY A 125 -8.43 -18.07 12.79
C GLY A 125 -7.46 -18.17 11.60
N VAL A 126 -6.35 -17.44 11.69
CA VAL A 126 -5.30 -17.46 10.66
C VAL A 126 -4.58 -18.80 10.64
N ARG A 127 -4.49 -19.41 9.48
CA ARG A 127 -3.77 -20.67 9.29
C ARG A 127 -2.26 -20.43 9.26
N THR A 128 -1.54 -21.09 10.16
CA THR A 128 -0.08 -20.93 10.34
C THR A 128 0.74 -22.08 9.77
N THR A 129 0.09 -23.14 9.27
CA THR A 129 0.73 -24.35 8.72
C THR A 129 0.13 -24.73 7.38
N GLY A 130 0.74 -25.69 6.69
CA GLY A 130 0.28 -26.17 5.38
C GLY A 130 0.78 -25.31 4.20
N PRO A 131 0.34 -25.63 2.97
CA PRO A 131 0.80 -24.94 1.77
C PRO A 131 0.39 -23.46 1.77
N MET A 132 1.25 -22.62 1.19
CA MET A 132 0.95 -21.21 0.90
C MET A 132 0.27 -21.09 -0.47
N ALA A 133 -0.44 -20.00 -0.69
CA ALA A 133 -0.90 -19.63 -2.03
C ALA A 133 0.29 -19.49 -2.99
N PRO A 134 0.10 -19.79 -4.28
CA PRO A 134 1.16 -19.68 -5.28
C PRO A 134 1.82 -18.29 -5.27
N GLU A 135 3.13 -18.24 -5.53
CA GLU A 135 3.82 -16.97 -5.70
C GLU A 135 3.49 -16.37 -7.06
N ILE A 136 3.36 -15.05 -7.09
CA ILE A 136 3.11 -14.30 -8.31
C ILE A 136 4.37 -14.32 -9.17
N ASN A 137 4.24 -14.57 -10.49
CA ASN A 137 5.35 -14.52 -11.44
C ASN A 137 5.86 -13.08 -11.57
N LEU A 138 7.17 -12.89 -11.40
CA LEU A 138 7.84 -11.60 -11.45
C LEU A 138 8.58 -11.32 -12.77
N ASP A 139 8.58 -12.26 -13.74
CA ASP A 139 9.41 -12.17 -14.95
C ASP A 139 8.98 -11.07 -15.93
N LYS A 140 7.72 -10.66 -15.88
CA LYS A 140 7.12 -9.70 -16.81
C LYS A 140 6.87 -8.32 -16.21
N GLN A 141 7.56 -7.98 -15.11
CA GLN A 141 7.37 -6.71 -14.46
C GLN A 141 7.93 -5.54 -15.27
N ARG A 142 7.22 -4.41 -15.26
CA ARG A 142 7.75 -3.13 -15.73
C ARG A 142 8.96 -2.72 -14.87
N PRO A 143 10.08 -2.28 -15.48
CA PRO A 143 11.26 -1.82 -14.73
C PRO A 143 10.95 -0.66 -13.79
N ALA A 144 11.72 -0.55 -12.72
CA ALA A 144 11.63 0.55 -11.77
C ALA A 144 11.91 1.89 -12.45
N GLN A 145 11.03 2.85 -12.28
CA GLN A 145 11.23 4.23 -12.71
C GLN A 145 11.61 5.10 -11.50
N TYR A 146 12.64 5.91 -11.65
CA TYR A 146 13.12 6.84 -10.61
C TYR A 146 12.72 8.29 -10.95
N ILE A 147 11.43 8.52 -11.17
CA ILE A 147 10.89 9.85 -11.53
C ILE A 147 10.82 10.79 -10.31
N PHE A 148 10.94 10.22 -9.12
CA PHE A 148 10.66 10.87 -7.83
C PHE A 148 11.43 12.16 -7.56
N SER A 149 12.70 12.26 -7.97
CA SER A 149 13.54 13.40 -7.54
C SER A 149 13.16 14.72 -8.19
N ALA A 150 12.81 14.73 -9.47
CA ALA A 150 12.51 15.98 -10.20
C ALA A 150 11.12 16.54 -9.83
N GLU A 151 10.11 15.69 -9.69
CA GLU A 151 8.76 16.10 -9.31
C GLU A 151 8.71 16.63 -7.87
N VAL A 152 9.41 15.95 -6.94
CA VAL A 152 9.51 16.40 -5.54
C VAL A 152 10.26 17.71 -5.43
N GLN A 153 11.39 17.87 -6.12
CA GLN A 153 12.14 19.13 -6.14
C GLN A 153 11.31 20.28 -6.72
N LYS A 154 10.57 20.01 -7.81
CA LYS A 154 9.66 20.98 -8.38
C LYS A 154 8.58 21.40 -7.38
N ARG A 155 7.95 20.45 -6.70
CA ARG A 155 6.91 20.72 -5.70
C ARG A 155 7.45 21.45 -4.47
N LEU A 156 8.63 21.07 -3.97
CA LEU A 156 9.30 21.81 -2.89
C LEU A 156 9.55 23.26 -3.27
N SER A 157 10.03 23.51 -4.49
CA SER A 157 10.26 24.88 -4.96
C SER A 157 8.96 25.70 -5.11
N GLU A 158 7.85 25.08 -5.49
CA GLU A 158 6.53 25.72 -5.52
C GLU A 158 6.05 26.10 -4.11
N ILE A 159 6.14 25.16 -3.14
CA ILE A 159 5.74 25.40 -1.74
C ILE A 159 6.56 26.52 -1.12
N HIS A 160 7.89 26.49 -1.23
CA HIS A 160 8.75 27.55 -0.68
C HIS A 160 8.45 28.92 -1.31
N ARG A 161 8.06 28.95 -2.58
CA ARG A 161 7.64 30.19 -3.24
C ARG A 161 6.35 30.73 -2.66
N ASP A 162 5.36 29.86 -2.48
CA ASP A 162 4.05 30.23 -1.92
C ASP A 162 4.16 30.70 -0.47
N GLU A 163 5.00 30.05 0.34
CA GLU A 163 5.30 30.46 1.72
C GLU A 163 5.99 31.82 1.76
N ALA A 164 6.96 32.08 0.86
CA ALA A 164 7.64 33.35 0.78
C ALA A 164 6.69 34.50 0.35
N VAL A 165 5.75 34.23 -0.53
CA VAL A 165 4.69 35.20 -0.93
C VAL A 165 3.77 35.47 0.24
N ALA A 166 3.30 34.44 0.94
CA ALA A 166 2.43 34.59 2.10
C ALA A 166 3.10 35.35 3.26
N ALA A 167 4.40 35.11 3.48
CA ALA A 167 5.17 35.85 4.50
C ALA A 167 5.30 37.35 4.15
N LYS A 168 5.54 37.70 2.88
CA LYS A 168 5.59 39.09 2.42
C LYS A 168 4.24 39.80 2.56
N GLN A 169 3.14 39.13 2.25
CA GLN A 169 1.78 39.69 2.43
C GLN A 169 1.44 39.96 3.89
N LYS A 170 1.81 39.02 4.80
CA LYS A 170 1.63 39.22 6.24
C LYS A 170 2.46 40.39 6.78
N ALA A 171 3.69 40.56 6.32
CA ALA A 171 4.53 41.68 6.71
C ALA A 171 3.99 43.03 6.21
N SER A 172 3.40 43.05 5.01
CA SER A 172 2.79 44.28 4.43
C SER A 172 1.47 44.66 5.08
N THR A 173 0.74 43.72 5.69
CA THR A 173 -0.52 44.02 6.42
C THR A 173 -0.30 44.37 7.89
N ALA A 174 0.90 44.19 8.41
CA ALA A 174 1.29 44.48 9.79
C ALA A 174 2.01 45.83 9.94
N ALA A 175 2.33 46.48 8.85
CA ALA A 175 2.94 47.82 8.76
C ALA A 175 1.91 48.90 8.39
#